data_a3ce679bb2c3cb20bebded944b107fe2
#
_entry.id   a3ce679bb2c3cb20bebded944b107fe2
#
_cell.length_a   1.000
_cell.length_b   1.000
_cell.length_c   1.000
_cell.angle_alpha   90.00
_cell.angle_beta   90.00
_cell.angle_gamma   90.00
#
_symmetry.space_group_name_H-M   'P 1'
#
loop_
_entity.id
_entity.type
_entity.pdbx_description
1 polymer ?
#
loop_
_entity_poly.entity_id
_entity_poly.type
_entity_poly.pdbx_seq_one_letter_code
_entity_poly.pdbx_strand_id
1 'polypeptide(L)'
;FRYRLNHPRLPGRPDIVMRKYRTCIFVNGCFWHGHEGCRYYVLPKTNTEFWKAKIERNRTRDAEEQRRLAAMGWHCITVWECQLKPAIKERTLESLAYTLNSIYLNDRKIKRYTLPEEETLMAAEPDNR
;
A
#
# COMPACT_ATOMS: atom_id res chain seq x y z
N PHE A 1 -4.60 14.63 -8.15
CA PHE A 1 -3.55 13.61 -8.01
C PHE A 1 -3.30 12.93 -9.35
N ARG A 2 -2.04 12.86 -9.76
CA ARG A 2 -1.67 12.09 -10.94
C ARG A 2 -1.38 10.66 -10.55
N TYR A 3 -1.82 9.71 -11.37
CA TYR A 3 -1.67 8.30 -11.05
C TYR A 3 -1.62 7.43 -12.30
N ARG A 4 -1.12 6.22 -12.13
CA ARG A 4 -1.14 5.20 -13.17
C ARG A 4 -1.85 3.98 -12.62
N LEU A 5 -2.71 3.37 -13.42
CA LEU A 5 -3.47 2.19 -13.02
C LEU A 5 -2.71 0.91 -13.39
N ASN A 6 -2.80 -0.07 -12.49
CA ASN A 6 -2.33 -1.44 -12.77
C ASN A 6 -0.94 -1.53 -13.38
N HIS A 7 0.05 -0.91 -12.71
CA HIS A 7 1.41 -0.88 -13.20
C HIS A 7 1.99 -2.30 -13.32
N PRO A 8 2.26 -2.80 -14.53
CA PRO A 8 2.59 -4.22 -14.72
C PRO A 8 3.99 -4.61 -14.29
N ARG A 9 4.89 -3.65 -14.12
CA ARG A 9 6.30 -3.92 -13.79
C ARG A 9 6.63 -3.87 -12.32
N LEU A 10 5.71 -3.38 -11.50
CA LEU A 10 5.95 -3.32 -10.06
C LEU A 10 5.44 -4.59 -9.38
N PRO A 11 6.13 -5.05 -8.32
CA PRO A 11 5.66 -6.21 -7.57
C PRO A 11 4.22 -6.07 -7.14
N GLY A 12 3.41 -7.11 -7.34
CA GLY A 12 2.02 -7.12 -6.94
C GLY A 12 1.08 -6.35 -7.85
N ARG A 13 1.59 -5.70 -8.88
CA ARG A 13 0.79 -4.90 -9.80
C ARG A 13 -0.17 -3.98 -9.06
N PRO A 14 0.36 -2.98 -8.33
CA PRO A 14 -0.50 -2.08 -7.57
C PRO A 14 -1.62 -1.51 -8.42
N ASP A 15 -2.81 -1.38 -7.83
CA ASP A 15 -3.96 -0.85 -8.55
C ASP A 15 -3.73 0.60 -8.97
N ILE A 16 -3.10 1.38 -8.10
CA ILE A 16 -2.81 2.79 -8.37
C ILE A 16 -1.38 3.10 -7.97
N VAL A 17 -0.65 3.78 -8.86
CA VAL A 17 0.72 4.22 -8.59
C VAL A 17 0.81 5.72 -8.72
N MET A 18 1.31 6.39 -7.70
CA MET A 18 1.47 7.84 -7.67
C MET A 18 2.94 8.17 -7.49
N ARG A 19 3.62 8.50 -8.59
CA ARG A 19 5.07 8.75 -8.56
C ARG A 19 5.45 9.94 -7.72
N LYS A 20 4.69 11.01 -7.79
CA LYS A 20 4.97 12.22 -7.01
C LYS A 20 5.01 11.92 -5.52
N TYR A 21 4.19 11.01 -5.08
CA TYR A 21 4.08 10.63 -3.68
C TYR A 21 4.89 9.38 -3.34
N ARG A 22 5.52 8.78 -4.31
CA ARG A 22 6.24 7.51 -4.16
C ARG A 22 5.36 6.48 -3.46
N THR A 23 4.12 6.42 -3.87
CA THR A 23 3.13 5.58 -3.19
C THR A 23 2.42 4.65 -4.17
N CYS A 24 2.28 3.40 -3.75
CA CYS A 24 1.48 2.39 -4.42
C CYS A 24 0.25 2.10 -3.57
N ILE A 25 -0.91 2.05 -4.20
CA ILE A 25 -2.16 1.78 -3.51
C ILE A 25 -2.73 0.47 -4.01
N PHE A 26 -3.06 -0.41 -3.07
CA PHE A 26 -3.72 -1.68 -3.36
C PHE A 26 -5.15 -1.59 -2.87
N VAL A 27 -6.09 -1.95 -3.74
CA VAL A 27 -7.51 -2.04 -3.36
C VAL A 27 -7.81 -3.52 -3.22
N ASN A 28 -7.92 -3.99 -1.99
CA ASN A 28 -8.05 -5.42 -1.70
C ASN A 28 -9.48 -5.83 -1.35
N GLY A 29 -9.94 -6.92 -1.96
CA GLY A 29 -11.18 -7.56 -1.57
C GLY A 29 -11.01 -8.20 -0.21
N CYS A 30 -11.98 -7.98 0.69
CA CYS A 30 -11.85 -8.41 2.07
C CYS A 30 -11.73 -9.92 2.23
N PHE A 31 -12.50 -10.68 1.45
CA PHE A 31 -12.42 -12.13 1.52
C PHE A 31 -11.11 -12.67 0.97
N TRP A 32 -10.76 -12.28 -0.25
CA TRP A 32 -9.61 -12.85 -0.96
C TRP A 32 -8.27 -12.54 -0.31
N HIS A 33 -8.18 -11.43 0.39
CA HIS A 33 -6.95 -11.03 1.07
C HIS A 33 -7.02 -11.19 2.58
N GLY A 34 -8.08 -11.81 3.09
CA GLY A 34 -8.20 -12.16 4.50
C GLY A 34 -8.18 -10.97 5.44
N HIS A 35 -9.05 -10.00 5.21
CA HIS A 35 -9.13 -8.81 6.05
C HIS A 35 -9.59 -9.17 7.46
N GLU A 36 -8.68 -9.20 8.42
CA GLU A 36 -8.99 -9.61 9.79
C GLU A 36 -9.98 -8.69 10.48
N GLY A 37 -10.86 -9.30 11.27
CA GLY A 37 -11.86 -8.54 12.01
C GLY A 37 -12.98 -8.00 11.14
N CYS A 38 -13.01 -8.33 9.88
CA CYS A 38 -14.01 -7.81 8.95
C CYS A 38 -15.11 -8.85 8.73
N ARG A 39 -16.37 -8.39 8.78
CA ARG A 39 -17.51 -9.30 8.58
C ARG A 39 -17.57 -9.91 7.19
N TYR A 40 -16.87 -9.33 6.23
CA TYR A 40 -16.82 -9.87 4.87
C TYR A 40 -15.76 -10.96 4.71
N TYR A 41 -14.94 -11.17 5.74
CA TYR A 41 -14.00 -12.28 5.74
C TYR A 41 -14.52 -13.38 6.64
N VAL A 42 -15.30 -14.28 6.07
CA VAL A 42 -15.84 -15.44 6.77
C VAL A 42 -15.54 -16.64 5.91
N LEU A 43 -14.83 -17.61 6.46
CA LEU A 43 -14.49 -18.81 5.72
C LEU A 43 -15.74 -19.65 5.43
N PRO A 44 -15.89 -20.16 4.21
CA PRO A 44 -16.99 -21.05 3.88
C PRO A 44 -16.96 -22.29 4.76
N LYS A 45 -18.13 -22.83 5.05
CA LYS A 45 -18.23 -24.05 5.85
C LYS A 45 -17.84 -25.30 5.07
N THR A 46 -17.93 -25.23 3.73
CA THR A 46 -17.52 -26.32 2.85
C THR A 46 -16.10 -26.05 2.38
N ASN A 47 -15.24 -27.07 2.43
CA ASN A 47 -13.84 -26.96 2.02
C ASN A 47 -13.10 -25.88 2.81
N THR A 48 -13.40 -25.76 4.08
CA THR A 48 -12.82 -24.73 4.94
C THR A 48 -11.31 -24.73 4.91
N GLU A 49 -10.68 -25.90 5.02
CA GLU A 49 -9.21 -25.97 5.03
C GLU A 49 -8.61 -25.52 3.70
N PHE A 50 -9.26 -25.83 2.59
CA PHE A 50 -8.81 -25.37 1.28
C PHE A 50 -8.79 -23.83 1.22
N TRP A 51 -9.90 -23.20 1.63
CA TRP A 51 -10.02 -21.75 1.61
C TRP A 51 -9.06 -21.09 2.57
N LYS A 52 -8.91 -21.67 3.76
CA LYS A 52 -7.98 -21.14 4.74
C LYS A 52 -6.56 -21.11 4.20
N ALA A 53 -6.13 -22.23 3.58
CA ALA A 53 -4.80 -22.30 3.01
C ALA A 53 -4.61 -21.31 1.86
N LYS A 54 -5.63 -21.18 1.02
CA LYS A 54 -5.58 -20.25 -0.12
C LYS A 54 -5.47 -18.81 0.34
N ILE A 55 -6.26 -18.41 1.33
CA ILE A 55 -6.23 -17.06 1.87
C ILE A 55 -4.89 -16.77 2.54
N GLU A 56 -4.35 -17.73 3.28
CA GLU A 56 -3.04 -17.56 3.90
C GLU A 56 -1.93 -17.38 2.87
N ARG A 57 -1.98 -18.10 1.77
CA ARG A 57 -1.04 -17.92 0.67
C ARG A 57 -1.16 -16.53 0.08
N ASN A 58 -2.39 -16.04 -0.09
CA ASN A 58 -2.62 -14.70 -0.61
C ASN A 58 -2.02 -13.64 0.33
N ARG A 59 -2.23 -13.79 1.63
CA ARG A 59 -1.67 -12.88 2.62
C ARG A 59 -0.14 -12.86 2.59
N THR A 60 0.46 -14.05 2.50
CA THR A 60 1.92 -14.16 2.46
C THR A 60 2.47 -13.50 1.22
N ARG A 61 1.83 -13.72 0.09
CA ARG A 61 2.22 -13.07 -1.17
C ARG A 61 2.09 -11.57 -1.08
N ASP A 62 0.97 -11.06 -0.54
CA ASP A 62 0.74 -9.64 -0.40
C ASP A 62 1.84 -8.99 0.46
N ALA A 63 2.17 -9.61 1.58
CA ALA A 63 3.21 -9.11 2.47
C ALA A 63 4.56 -9.07 1.78
N GLU A 64 4.89 -10.11 1.01
CA GLU A 64 6.14 -10.18 0.27
C GLU A 64 6.23 -9.09 -0.80
N GLU A 65 5.13 -8.89 -1.53
CA GLU A 65 5.08 -7.88 -2.58
C GLU A 65 5.26 -6.47 -2.00
N GLN A 66 4.60 -6.20 -0.88
CA GLN A 66 4.73 -4.90 -0.23
C GLN A 66 6.13 -4.69 0.33
N ARG A 67 6.75 -5.73 0.86
CA ARG A 67 8.12 -5.65 1.35
C ARG A 67 9.08 -5.33 0.20
N ARG A 68 8.88 -5.95 -0.95
CA ARG A 68 9.72 -5.68 -2.13
C ARG A 68 9.53 -4.25 -2.62
N LEU A 69 8.31 -3.74 -2.61
CA LEU A 69 8.04 -2.36 -2.99
C LEU A 69 8.70 -1.39 -2.02
N ALA A 70 8.62 -1.67 -0.73
CA ALA A 70 9.26 -0.84 0.28
C ALA A 70 10.77 -0.80 0.07
N ALA A 71 11.38 -1.93 -0.26
CA ALA A 71 12.81 -2.00 -0.56
C ALA A 71 13.18 -1.18 -1.78
N MET A 72 12.24 -0.97 -2.71
CA MET A 72 12.43 -0.15 -3.89
C MET A 72 12.17 1.34 -3.62
N GLY A 73 11.81 1.69 -2.39
CA GLY A 73 11.56 3.08 -2.01
C GLY A 73 10.13 3.52 -2.14
N TRP A 74 9.20 2.59 -2.29
CA TRP A 74 7.78 2.92 -2.38
C TRP A 74 7.08 2.81 -1.03
N HIS A 75 6.14 3.71 -0.79
CA HIS A 75 5.19 3.57 0.32
C HIS A 75 4.03 2.73 -0.20
N CYS A 76 3.49 1.87 0.65
CA CYS A 76 2.35 1.03 0.28
C CYS A 76 1.16 1.35 1.15
N ILE A 77 0.01 1.57 0.53
CA ILE A 77 -1.24 1.80 1.22
C ILE A 77 -2.23 0.76 0.73
N THR A 78 -2.90 0.11 1.67
CA THR A 78 -3.96 -0.84 1.33
C THR A 78 -5.31 -0.21 1.67
N VAL A 79 -6.21 -0.21 0.68
CA VAL A 79 -7.59 0.21 0.87
C VAL A 79 -8.43 -1.04 0.73
N TRP A 80 -9.26 -1.31 1.74
CA TRP A 80 -10.09 -2.50 1.75
C TRP A 80 -11.45 -2.22 1.14
N GLU A 81 -11.99 -3.22 0.48
CA GLU A 81 -13.30 -3.12 -0.16
C GLU A 81 -14.38 -2.59 0.79
N CYS A 82 -14.36 -3.04 2.05
CA CYS A 82 -15.35 -2.59 3.03
C CYS A 82 -15.24 -1.10 3.33
N GLN A 83 -14.07 -0.50 3.11
CA GLN A 83 -13.85 0.92 3.34
C GLN A 83 -14.38 1.78 2.20
N LEU A 84 -14.75 1.17 1.09
CA LEU A 84 -15.29 1.86 -0.06
C LEU A 84 -16.82 1.74 -0.17
N LYS A 85 -17.46 1.20 0.86
CA LYS A 85 -18.92 1.14 0.92
C LYS A 85 -19.48 2.57 0.99
N PRO A 86 -20.64 2.82 0.39
CA PRO A 86 -21.18 4.19 0.29
C PRO A 86 -21.21 4.97 1.60
N ALA A 87 -21.51 4.30 2.71
CA ALA A 87 -21.64 4.97 3.99
C ALA A 87 -20.35 5.62 4.49
N ILE A 88 -19.17 5.07 4.11
CA ILE A 88 -17.90 5.58 4.61
C ILE A 88 -16.91 5.93 3.52
N LYS A 89 -17.28 5.77 2.26
CA LYS A 89 -16.38 5.97 1.12
C LYS A 89 -15.71 7.34 1.14
N GLU A 90 -16.47 8.40 1.36
CA GLU A 90 -15.90 9.74 1.35
C GLU A 90 -14.90 9.94 2.47
N ARG A 91 -15.20 9.41 3.65
CA ARG A 91 -14.26 9.49 4.77
C ARG A 91 -12.97 8.74 4.46
N THR A 92 -13.07 7.60 3.80
CA THR A 92 -11.91 6.82 3.40
C THR A 92 -11.07 7.60 2.40
N LEU A 93 -11.69 8.23 1.41
CA LEU A 93 -10.97 9.01 0.40
C LEU A 93 -10.31 10.25 1.01
N GLU A 94 -10.97 10.91 1.95
CA GLU A 94 -10.39 12.05 2.65
C GLU A 94 -9.17 11.63 3.46
N SER A 95 -9.27 10.51 4.17
CA SER A 95 -8.17 9.97 4.94
C SER A 95 -6.99 9.60 4.03
N LEU A 96 -7.28 9.04 2.87
CA LEU A 96 -6.26 8.68 1.89
C LEU A 96 -5.54 9.94 1.39
N ALA A 97 -6.29 10.97 1.03
CA ALA A 97 -5.71 12.22 0.56
C ALA A 97 -4.83 12.85 1.63
N TYR A 98 -5.28 12.83 2.88
CA TYR A 98 -4.49 13.34 4.00
C TYR A 98 -3.19 12.57 4.14
N THR A 99 -3.26 11.24 4.06
CA THR A 99 -2.09 10.38 4.19
C THR A 99 -1.09 10.66 3.07
N LEU A 100 -1.55 10.79 1.84
CA LEU A 100 -0.70 11.09 0.69
C LEU A 100 0.03 12.42 0.87
N ASN A 101 -0.69 13.44 1.29
CA ASN A 101 -0.08 14.74 1.53
C ASN A 101 0.94 14.69 2.66
N SER A 102 0.65 13.92 3.72
CA SER A 102 1.58 13.74 4.83
C SER A 102 2.85 13.04 4.38
N ILE A 103 2.74 12.02 3.56
CA ILE A 103 3.88 11.30 3.01
C ILE A 103 4.74 12.26 2.19
N TYR A 104 4.12 13.04 1.32
CA TYR A 104 4.81 13.97 0.45
C TYR A 104 5.57 15.02 1.26
N LEU A 105 4.92 15.61 2.27
CA LEU A 105 5.54 16.61 3.11
C LEU A 105 6.67 16.04 3.94
N ASN A 106 6.50 14.84 4.48
CA ASN A 106 7.53 14.21 5.29
C ASN A 106 8.78 13.89 4.46
N ASP A 107 8.61 13.35 3.27
CA ASP A 107 9.74 13.05 2.38
C ASP A 107 10.50 14.33 2.03
N ARG A 108 9.79 15.40 1.73
CA ARG A 108 10.42 16.68 1.41
C ARG A 108 11.04 17.36 2.62
N LYS A 109 10.41 17.21 3.78
CA LYS A 109 10.92 17.79 5.01
C LYS A 109 12.27 17.20 5.39
N ILE A 110 12.43 15.91 5.23
CA ILE A 110 13.69 15.22 5.48
C ILE A 110 14.78 15.80 4.59
N LYS A 111 14.53 15.93 3.29
CA LYS A 111 15.48 16.49 2.33
C LYS A 111 15.82 17.94 2.68
N ARG A 112 14.82 18.69 3.09
CA ARG A 112 14.95 20.12 3.37
C ARG A 112 15.90 20.41 4.53
N TYR A 113 15.93 19.55 5.53
CA TYR A 113 16.75 19.74 6.71
C TYR A 113 18.09 19.03 6.68
N THR A 114 18.42 18.37 5.59
CA THR A 114 19.69 17.68 5.44
C THR A 114 20.79 18.68 5.13
N LEU A 115 21.85 18.65 5.94
CA LEU A 115 23.01 19.52 5.73
C LEU A 115 23.87 18.95 4.62
N PRO A 116 24.71 19.76 3.96
CA PRO A 116 25.53 19.27 2.84
C PRO A 116 26.33 18.01 3.15
N GLU A 117 26.96 17.96 4.31
CA GLU A 117 27.74 16.79 4.70
C GLU A 117 26.84 15.60 4.93
N GLU A 118 25.69 15.85 5.55
CA GLU A 118 24.71 14.81 5.79
C GLU A 118 24.11 14.34 4.48
N GLU A 119 23.91 15.24 3.54
CA GLU A 119 23.42 14.87 2.23
C GLU A 119 24.36 13.90 1.53
N THR A 120 25.66 14.12 1.68
CA THR A 120 26.65 13.23 1.10
C THR A 120 26.53 11.83 1.71
N LEU A 121 26.34 11.75 3.01
CA LEU A 121 26.15 10.49 3.69
C LEU A 121 24.84 9.84 3.31
N MET A 122 23.79 10.64 3.25
CA MET A 122 22.47 10.12 2.91
C MET A 122 22.33 9.76 1.45
N ALA A 123 23.11 10.38 0.60
CA ALA A 123 23.10 10.02 -0.80
C ALA A 123 23.64 8.63 -1.03
N ALA A 124 24.37 8.09 -0.07
CA ALA A 124 24.83 6.73 -0.12
C ALA A 124 23.73 5.77 0.26
N GLU A 125 22.64 6.26 0.81
CA GLU A 125 21.52 5.43 1.15
C GLU A 125 20.61 5.31 -0.04
N PRO A 126 19.87 4.23 -0.11
CA PRO A 126 18.95 4.03 -1.21
C PRO A 126 17.74 4.91 -1.11
N ASP A 127 17.91 6.03 -0.63
CA ASP A 127 16.85 6.94 -0.54
C ASP A 127 16.50 7.47 -1.83
N ASN A 128 17.25 7.19 -2.75
CA ASN A 128 16.93 7.58 -4.02
C ASN A 128 15.60 7.11 -4.38
N ARG A 129 14.73 7.38 -3.73
CA ARG A 129 13.38 7.03 -3.95
C ARG A 129 12.78 7.80 -5.05
#